data_d3a3e212265511d6c4832163af310754
#
_entry.id   d3a3e212265511d6c4832163af310754
#
_cell.length_a   1.000
_cell.length_b   1.000
_cell.length_c   1.000
_cell.angle_alpha   90.00
_cell.angle_beta   90.00
_cell.angle_gamma   90.00
#
_symmetry.space_group_name_H-M   'P 1'
#
loop_
_entity.id
_entity.type
_entity.pdbx_description
1 polymer ?
#
loop_
_entity_poly.entity_id
_entity_poly.type
_entity_poly.pdbx_seq_one_letter_code
_entity_poly.pdbx_strand_id
1 'polypeptide(L)'
;MPANPARSASWKWWITGLLLLATMINYMDRVTLANASVRVTQELGLTNAQYGNLELAFGLAFAVGSLIFGFLADRVRVYLLYPAIITAWCLMGMAAGWTESFSGLLICRTLLGFFEAGHWPCALKTTFTLLDEKDRTMGNSVLQSGASIGAIITPQIMKLLMTDQPGSWRPAFIVVGAVGLLWVVLWFAFLRSRDLENAKPAISKSNSIELWSILRSGRFWAVALLITGAQIVWHVYRVWLMKFLQTGRGYSENEALNFTSFYYISTDIGCLTAGFVSLWLIGKRRTSPHDARRIVYASACLLTSLSLLIPWLGNGWPLLAALLLIGAGALALFPCYYSFVQELSSEHIGRLTGILSLWAWAVTSPVHSFFGMLVDRTKSYDLGLVIAGLAPWMGVVAMALLWKKEVPKTA
;
A
#
# COMPACT_ATOMS: atom_id res chain seq x y z
N MET A 1 23.26 -11.39 35.56
CA MET A 1 23.38 -10.26 34.62
C MET A 1 22.56 -9.09 35.17
N PRO A 2 23.12 -7.87 35.26
CA PRO A 2 22.39 -6.75 35.81
C PRO A 2 21.13 -6.48 34.94
N ALA A 3 20.00 -6.30 35.60
CA ALA A 3 18.74 -5.96 34.97
C ALA A 3 18.93 -4.69 34.12
N ASN A 4 18.54 -4.78 32.85
CA ASN A 4 18.60 -3.64 31.92
C ASN A 4 17.74 -2.50 32.53
N PRO A 5 18.28 -1.28 32.73
CA PRO A 5 17.44 -0.19 33.22
C PRO A 5 16.23 -0.07 32.27
N ALA A 6 15.06 -0.22 32.86
CA ALA A 6 13.80 -0.18 32.07
C ALA A 6 13.77 1.10 31.25
N ARG A 7 13.77 0.97 29.93
CA ARG A 7 13.62 2.11 28.99
C ARG A 7 12.33 2.87 29.34
N SER A 8 12.36 4.20 29.32
CA SER A 8 11.19 5.02 29.64
C SER A 8 10.03 4.74 28.67
N ALA A 9 8.80 4.91 29.13
CA ALA A 9 7.63 4.83 28.26
C ALA A 9 7.76 5.78 27.04
N SER A 10 8.29 6.98 27.26
CA SER A 10 8.55 7.98 26.22
C SER A 10 9.50 7.43 25.15
N TRP A 11 10.54 6.68 25.51
CA TRP A 11 11.47 6.11 24.54
C TRP A 11 10.78 5.11 23.58
N LYS A 12 9.86 4.28 24.08
CA LYS A 12 9.10 3.35 23.22
C LYS A 12 8.31 4.09 22.16
N TRP A 13 7.68 5.21 22.49
CA TRP A 13 6.94 6.06 21.57
C TRP A 13 7.84 6.82 20.58
N TRP A 14 9.04 7.22 20.99
CA TRP A 14 10.05 7.74 20.06
C TRP A 14 10.43 6.74 18.98
N ILE A 15 10.61 5.47 19.35
CA ILE A 15 10.88 4.41 18.36
C ILE A 15 9.66 4.17 17.48
N THR A 16 8.46 4.22 18.03
CA THR A 16 7.22 4.14 17.22
C THR A 16 7.14 5.30 16.21
N GLY A 17 7.54 6.51 16.59
CA GLY A 17 7.71 7.65 15.68
C GLY A 17 8.76 7.41 14.60
N LEU A 18 9.86 6.73 14.93
CA LEU A 18 10.88 6.33 13.96
C LEU A 18 10.32 5.31 12.96
N LEU A 19 9.47 4.38 13.41
CA LEU A 19 8.77 3.43 12.52
C LEU A 19 7.78 4.13 11.60
N LEU A 20 7.03 5.13 12.10
CA LEU A 20 6.18 6.01 11.29
C LEU A 20 7.00 6.67 10.18
N LEU A 21 8.17 7.23 10.52
CA LEU A 21 9.06 7.86 9.54
C LEU A 21 9.55 6.87 8.48
N ALA A 22 9.86 5.62 8.85
CA ALA A 22 10.21 4.58 7.88
C ALA A 22 9.07 4.27 6.92
N THR A 23 7.83 4.18 7.43
CA THR A 23 6.63 3.97 6.59
C THR A 23 6.39 5.17 5.67
N MET A 24 6.59 6.39 6.18
CA MET A 24 6.47 7.61 5.40
C MET A 24 7.45 7.61 4.23
N ILE A 25 8.72 7.31 4.46
CA ILE A 25 9.76 7.23 3.43
C ILE A 25 9.43 6.14 2.41
N ASN A 26 8.98 4.96 2.86
CA ASN A 26 8.57 3.86 1.99
C ASN A 26 7.46 4.30 1.00
N TYR A 27 6.48 5.05 1.47
CA TYR A 27 5.42 5.58 0.60
C TYR A 27 5.87 6.75 -0.27
N MET A 28 6.79 7.59 0.23
CA MET A 28 7.42 8.65 -0.59
C MET A 28 8.13 8.04 -1.79
N ASP A 29 8.94 6.99 -1.62
CA ASP A 29 9.62 6.30 -2.73
C ASP A 29 8.62 5.76 -3.77
N ARG A 30 7.52 5.16 -3.31
CA ARG A 30 6.47 4.61 -4.21
C ARG A 30 5.77 5.68 -5.05
N VAL A 31 5.45 6.82 -4.46
CA VAL A 31 4.69 7.86 -5.17
C VAL A 31 5.58 8.83 -5.93
N THR A 32 6.89 8.84 -5.67
CA THR A 32 7.85 9.70 -6.39
C THR A 32 7.85 9.41 -7.88
N LEU A 33 7.96 8.14 -8.30
CA LEU A 33 7.89 7.79 -9.72
C LEU A 33 6.52 8.14 -10.33
N ALA A 34 5.42 7.91 -9.61
CA ALA A 34 4.08 8.24 -10.11
C ALA A 34 3.93 9.74 -10.33
N ASN A 35 4.43 10.57 -9.41
CA ASN A 35 4.39 12.03 -9.53
C ASN A 35 5.30 12.56 -10.63
N ALA A 36 6.47 11.96 -10.86
CA ALA A 36 7.39 12.31 -11.95
C ALA A 36 7.06 11.61 -13.28
N SER A 37 6.01 10.79 -13.35
CA SER A 37 5.77 9.83 -14.43
C SER A 37 5.75 10.44 -15.83
N VAL A 38 5.18 11.64 -15.98
CA VAL A 38 5.11 12.33 -17.28
C VAL A 38 6.52 12.76 -17.72
N ARG A 39 7.29 13.41 -16.85
CA ARG A 39 8.67 13.85 -17.14
C ARG A 39 9.59 12.67 -17.44
N VAL A 40 9.55 11.64 -16.61
CA VAL A 40 10.35 10.42 -16.78
C VAL A 40 10.04 9.74 -18.11
N THR A 41 8.76 9.58 -18.45
CA THR A 41 8.39 8.93 -19.72
C THR A 41 8.73 9.79 -20.94
N GLN A 42 8.64 11.10 -20.88
CA GLN A 42 9.03 12.00 -21.94
C GLN A 42 10.56 12.02 -22.14
N GLU A 43 11.34 12.18 -21.07
CA GLU A 43 12.80 12.27 -21.13
C GLU A 43 13.46 10.97 -21.58
N LEU A 44 12.98 9.83 -21.08
CA LEU A 44 13.52 8.52 -21.45
C LEU A 44 12.84 7.88 -22.68
N GLY A 45 11.91 8.58 -23.33
CA GLY A 45 11.19 8.09 -24.51
C GLY A 45 10.36 6.83 -24.24
N LEU A 46 9.79 6.68 -23.05
CA LEU A 46 9.07 5.46 -22.65
C LEU A 46 7.62 5.47 -23.14
N THR A 47 7.17 4.32 -23.64
CA THR A 47 5.74 4.05 -23.87
C THR A 47 4.99 3.89 -22.55
N ASN A 48 3.66 3.99 -22.56
CA ASN A 48 2.85 3.71 -21.37
C ASN A 48 2.96 2.22 -20.97
N ALA A 49 3.10 1.30 -21.94
CA ALA A 49 3.37 -0.10 -21.65
C ALA A 49 4.68 -0.28 -20.88
N GLN A 50 5.77 0.39 -21.29
CA GLN A 50 7.04 0.35 -20.58
C GLN A 50 6.92 0.94 -19.17
N TYR A 51 6.22 2.06 -19.01
CA TYR A 51 5.94 2.61 -17.67
C TYR A 51 5.15 1.62 -16.80
N GLY A 52 4.13 0.97 -17.35
CA GLY A 52 3.40 -0.11 -16.66
C GLY A 52 4.28 -1.28 -16.28
N ASN A 53 5.30 -1.63 -17.11
CA ASN A 53 6.25 -2.69 -16.80
C ASN A 53 7.18 -2.35 -15.62
N LEU A 54 7.48 -1.07 -15.36
CA LEU A 54 8.21 -0.65 -14.15
C LEU A 54 7.41 -0.99 -12.88
N GLU A 55 6.10 -0.74 -12.89
CA GLU A 55 5.21 -1.06 -11.77
C GLU A 55 4.94 -2.57 -11.66
N LEU A 56 4.85 -3.29 -12.79
CA LEU A 56 4.78 -4.75 -12.82
C LEU A 56 6.01 -5.37 -12.13
N ALA A 57 7.21 -4.95 -12.54
CA ALA A 57 8.46 -5.48 -12.01
C ALA A 57 8.61 -5.18 -10.50
N PHE A 58 8.28 -3.95 -10.08
CA PHE A 58 8.23 -3.58 -8.68
C PHE A 58 7.29 -4.49 -7.89
N GLY A 59 6.06 -4.67 -8.36
CA GLY A 59 5.05 -5.44 -7.62
C GLY A 59 5.35 -6.94 -7.54
N LEU A 60 5.85 -7.55 -8.61
CA LEU A 60 6.27 -8.96 -8.57
C LEU A 60 7.48 -9.17 -7.66
N ALA A 61 8.46 -8.27 -7.71
CA ALA A 61 9.62 -8.30 -6.83
C ALA A 61 9.20 -8.09 -5.36
N PHE A 62 8.24 -7.19 -5.10
CA PHE A 62 7.66 -6.99 -3.76
C PHE A 62 6.95 -8.25 -3.25
N ALA A 63 6.20 -8.96 -4.11
CA ALA A 63 5.54 -10.21 -3.74
C ALA A 63 6.56 -11.27 -3.29
N VAL A 64 7.63 -11.47 -4.07
CA VAL A 64 8.73 -12.39 -3.73
C VAL A 64 9.47 -11.95 -2.48
N GLY A 65 9.81 -10.66 -2.40
CA GLY A 65 10.49 -10.07 -1.25
C GLY A 65 9.69 -10.23 0.04
N SER A 66 8.37 -10.09 -0.01
CA SER A 66 7.49 -10.26 1.16
C SER A 66 7.61 -11.64 1.80
N LEU A 67 7.72 -12.69 1.00
CA LEU A 67 7.96 -14.05 1.50
C LEU A 67 9.34 -14.19 2.12
N ILE A 68 10.37 -13.74 1.40
CA ILE A 68 11.77 -13.89 1.81
C ILE A 68 12.04 -13.11 3.09
N PHE A 69 11.65 -11.84 3.16
CA PHE A 69 11.88 -11.00 4.33
C PHE A 69 10.97 -11.34 5.50
N GLY A 70 9.75 -11.83 5.26
CA GLY A 70 8.91 -12.41 6.31
C GLY A 70 9.63 -13.54 7.04
N PHE A 71 10.24 -14.44 6.28
CA PHE A 71 11.03 -15.55 6.81
C PHE A 71 12.35 -15.11 7.47
N LEU A 72 13.07 -14.17 6.85
CA LEU A 72 14.31 -13.62 7.39
C LEU A 72 14.07 -12.84 8.68
N ALA A 73 12.98 -12.09 8.78
CA ALA A 73 12.64 -11.35 9.99
C ALA A 73 12.50 -12.27 11.22
N ASP A 74 12.09 -13.55 11.04
CA ASP A 74 12.00 -14.50 12.13
C ASP A 74 13.32 -15.13 12.54
N ARG A 75 14.30 -15.19 11.63
CA ARG A 75 15.59 -15.88 11.82
C ARG A 75 16.77 -14.95 12.07
N VAL A 76 16.71 -13.75 11.49
CA VAL A 76 17.77 -12.76 11.59
C VAL A 76 17.41 -11.69 12.63
N ARG A 77 18.40 -11.12 13.29
CA ARG A 77 18.20 -10.01 14.22
C ARG A 77 17.65 -8.79 13.48
N VAL A 78 16.42 -8.40 13.80
CA VAL A 78 15.75 -7.23 13.17
C VAL A 78 16.57 -5.95 13.36
N TYR A 79 17.33 -5.85 14.44
CA TYR A 79 18.26 -4.73 14.69
C TYR A 79 19.23 -4.47 13.52
N LEU A 80 19.72 -5.51 12.84
CA LEU A 80 20.62 -5.40 11.68
C LEU A 80 19.84 -5.53 10.34
N LEU A 81 18.85 -6.41 10.29
CA LEU A 81 18.11 -6.70 9.07
C LEU A 81 17.35 -5.46 8.58
N TYR A 82 16.67 -4.78 9.48
CA TYR A 82 15.81 -3.66 9.08
C TYR A 82 16.59 -2.47 8.49
N PRO A 83 17.65 -1.94 9.15
CA PRO A 83 18.45 -0.87 8.54
C PRO A 83 19.17 -1.32 7.26
N ALA A 84 19.59 -2.59 7.15
CA ALA A 84 20.18 -3.12 5.92
C ALA A 84 19.18 -3.09 4.74
N ILE A 85 17.93 -3.49 4.98
CA ILE A 85 16.84 -3.43 4.01
C ILE A 85 16.56 -1.98 3.61
N ILE A 86 16.45 -1.06 4.59
CA ILE A 86 16.22 0.37 4.31
C ILE A 86 17.37 0.96 3.50
N THR A 87 18.61 0.67 3.89
CA THR A 87 19.78 1.12 3.10
C THR A 87 19.71 0.63 1.67
N ALA A 88 19.40 -0.65 1.45
CA ALA A 88 19.34 -1.23 0.11
C ALA A 88 18.25 -0.57 -0.74
N TRP A 89 17.03 -0.39 -0.21
CA TRP A 89 15.99 0.26 -1.00
C TRP A 89 16.29 1.74 -1.26
N CYS A 90 16.84 2.47 -0.27
CA CYS A 90 17.19 3.88 -0.46
C CYS A 90 18.27 4.06 -1.54
N LEU A 91 19.29 3.19 -1.55
CA LEU A 91 20.31 3.19 -2.61
C LEU A 91 19.70 2.91 -3.99
N MET A 92 18.73 2.00 -4.09
CA MET A 92 18.03 1.72 -5.35
C MET A 92 17.12 2.87 -5.75
N GLY A 93 16.43 3.52 -4.81
CA GLY A 93 15.65 4.74 -5.04
C GLY A 93 16.55 5.88 -5.56
N MET A 94 17.68 6.14 -4.91
CA MET A 94 18.65 7.14 -5.37
C MET A 94 19.23 6.79 -6.73
N ALA A 95 19.58 5.51 -6.97
CA ALA A 95 20.12 5.05 -8.24
C ALA A 95 19.13 5.28 -9.39
N ALA A 96 17.83 5.19 -9.16
CA ALA A 96 16.82 5.52 -10.15
C ALA A 96 16.93 6.97 -10.65
N GLY A 97 17.36 7.92 -9.79
CA GLY A 97 17.61 9.31 -10.16
C GLY A 97 18.81 9.51 -11.12
N TRP A 98 19.72 8.55 -11.22
CA TRP A 98 20.87 8.61 -12.14
C TRP A 98 20.69 7.77 -13.41
N THR A 99 19.56 7.09 -13.56
CA THR A 99 19.32 6.26 -14.75
C THR A 99 19.01 7.12 -15.99
N GLU A 100 19.52 6.67 -17.13
CA GLU A 100 19.31 7.29 -18.45
C GLU A 100 18.60 6.33 -19.43
N SER A 101 18.16 5.18 -18.95
CA SER A 101 17.54 4.15 -19.78
C SER A 101 16.40 3.44 -19.08
N PHE A 102 15.48 2.89 -19.88
CA PHE A 102 14.43 2.01 -19.38
C PHE A 102 14.98 0.83 -18.58
N SER A 103 16.01 0.16 -19.08
CA SER A 103 16.60 -1.02 -18.43
C SER A 103 17.19 -0.68 -17.06
N GLY A 104 17.91 0.45 -16.97
CA GLY A 104 18.46 0.92 -15.68
C GLY A 104 17.35 1.19 -14.68
N LEU A 105 16.31 1.93 -15.09
CA LEU A 105 15.17 2.23 -14.24
C LEU A 105 14.39 0.97 -13.85
N LEU A 106 14.25 0.00 -14.76
CA LEU A 106 13.60 -1.30 -14.49
C LEU A 106 14.34 -2.09 -13.41
N ILE A 107 15.67 -2.15 -13.50
CA ILE A 107 16.50 -2.83 -12.48
C ILE A 107 16.33 -2.14 -11.13
N CYS A 108 16.45 -0.80 -11.09
CA CYS A 108 16.25 -0.04 -9.85
C CYS A 108 14.86 -0.28 -9.26
N ARG A 109 13.80 -0.25 -10.06
CA ARG A 109 12.42 -0.51 -9.60
C ARG A 109 12.22 -1.93 -9.09
N THR A 110 12.81 -2.92 -9.77
CA THR A 110 12.74 -4.32 -9.35
C THR A 110 13.40 -4.53 -8.00
N LEU A 111 14.63 -4.04 -7.83
CA LEU A 111 15.37 -4.16 -6.57
C LEU A 111 14.73 -3.31 -5.45
N LEU A 112 14.23 -2.12 -5.77
CA LEU A 112 13.48 -1.29 -4.84
C LEU A 112 12.27 -2.06 -4.29
N GLY A 113 11.43 -2.63 -5.16
CA GLY A 113 10.26 -3.41 -4.75
C GLY A 113 10.62 -4.61 -3.90
N PHE A 114 11.69 -5.31 -4.26
CA PHE A 114 12.18 -6.46 -3.49
C PHE A 114 12.57 -6.06 -2.06
N PHE A 115 13.40 -5.04 -1.89
CA PHE A 115 13.86 -4.61 -0.56
C PHE A 115 12.76 -3.91 0.24
N GLU A 116 11.92 -3.08 -0.37
CA GLU A 116 10.79 -2.43 0.32
C GLU A 116 9.83 -3.42 0.98
N ALA A 117 9.68 -4.62 0.42
CA ALA A 117 8.83 -5.66 0.95
C ALA A 117 9.21 -6.10 2.37
N GLY A 118 10.47 -5.91 2.77
CA GLY A 118 10.95 -6.22 4.10
C GLY A 118 10.54 -5.23 5.18
N HIS A 119 10.02 -4.06 4.81
CA HIS A 119 9.59 -3.03 5.76
C HIS A 119 8.55 -3.57 6.77
N TRP A 120 7.43 -4.10 6.27
CA TRP A 120 6.33 -4.52 7.14
C TRP A 120 6.68 -5.62 8.13
N PRO A 121 7.34 -6.73 7.74
CA PRO A 121 7.76 -7.75 8.70
C PRO A 121 8.68 -7.20 9.79
N CYS A 122 9.64 -6.35 9.43
CA CYS A 122 10.58 -5.78 10.38
C CYS A 122 9.91 -4.76 11.32
N ALA A 123 9.07 -3.87 10.79
CA ALA A 123 8.37 -2.86 11.56
C ALA A 123 7.40 -3.49 12.57
N LEU A 124 6.55 -4.43 12.12
CA LEU A 124 5.61 -5.13 12.99
C LEU A 124 6.31 -5.94 14.08
N LYS A 125 7.41 -6.61 13.76
CA LYS A 125 8.21 -7.33 14.76
C LYS A 125 8.84 -6.38 15.78
N THR A 126 9.31 -5.21 15.35
CA THR A 126 9.82 -4.17 16.24
C THR A 126 8.74 -3.66 17.19
N THR A 127 7.55 -3.31 16.64
CA THR A 127 6.41 -2.88 17.44
C THR A 127 5.99 -3.95 18.46
N PHE A 128 5.91 -5.21 18.02
CA PHE A 128 5.55 -6.33 18.90
C PHE A 128 6.52 -6.52 20.05
N THR A 129 7.82 -6.31 19.79
CA THR A 129 8.89 -6.49 20.80
C THR A 129 8.93 -5.36 21.81
N LEU A 130 8.71 -4.11 21.37
CA LEU A 130 8.91 -2.93 22.19
C LEU A 130 7.66 -2.49 22.94
N LEU A 131 6.46 -2.73 22.39
CA LEU A 131 5.21 -2.30 22.98
C LEU A 131 4.50 -3.41 23.73
N ASP A 132 3.98 -3.05 24.89
CA ASP A 132 3.09 -3.91 25.66
C ASP A 132 1.81 -4.16 24.88
N GLU A 133 1.13 -5.28 25.14
CA GLU A 133 -0.05 -5.72 24.40
C GLU A 133 -1.13 -4.62 24.27
N LYS A 134 -1.39 -3.89 25.34
CA LYS A 134 -2.34 -2.78 25.37
C LYS A 134 -1.99 -1.62 24.42
N ASP A 135 -0.68 -1.39 24.18
CA ASP A 135 -0.18 -0.26 23.39
C ASP A 135 0.05 -0.62 21.92
N ARG A 136 0.08 -1.92 21.56
CA ARG A 136 0.38 -2.40 20.20
C ARG A 136 -0.58 -1.86 19.15
N THR A 137 -1.88 -1.81 19.45
CA THR A 137 -2.87 -1.30 18.50
C THR A 137 -2.60 0.16 18.14
N MET A 138 -2.32 1.00 19.14
CA MET A 138 -1.97 2.40 18.92
C MET A 138 -0.63 2.52 18.17
N GLY A 139 0.37 1.73 18.57
CA GLY A 139 1.67 1.72 17.89
C GLY A 139 1.56 1.34 16.41
N ASN A 140 0.75 0.36 16.07
CA ASN A 140 0.49 -0.02 14.68
C ASN A 140 -0.29 1.05 13.91
N SER A 141 -1.20 1.78 14.58
CA SER A 141 -1.90 2.91 13.96
C SER A 141 -0.94 4.06 13.64
N VAL A 142 -0.04 4.39 14.58
CA VAL A 142 1.02 5.38 14.35
C VAL A 142 1.94 4.95 13.22
N LEU A 143 2.39 3.69 13.20
CA LEU A 143 3.19 3.13 12.11
C LEU A 143 2.47 3.29 10.75
N GLN A 144 1.19 2.93 10.68
CA GLN A 144 0.41 2.97 9.44
C GLN A 144 0.14 4.40 8.94
N SER A 145 -0.01 5.38 9.84
CA SER A 145 -0.26 6.78 9.44
C SER A 145 0.91 7.39 8.66
N GLY A 146 2.12 6.84 8.81
CA GLY A 146 3.26 7.24 7.98
C GLY A 146 3.00 7.08 6.47
N ALA A 147 2.21 6.07 6.08
CA ALA A 147 1.87 5.83 4.68
C ALA A 147 1.09 6.99 4.06
N SER A 148 0.05 7.44 4.76
CA SER A 148 -0.78 8.57 4.33
C SER A 148 0.00 9.87 4.32
N ILE A 149 0.75 10.14 5.39
CA ILE A 149 1.58 11.34 5.48
C ILE A 149 2.58 11.39 4.32
N GLY A 150 3.27 10.28 4.04
CA GLY A 150 4.20 10.18 2.91
C GLY A 150 3.53 10.47 1.57
N ALA A 151 2.36 9.85 1.32
CA ALA A 151 1.63 10.03 0.08
C ALA A 151 1.12 11.47 -0.12
N ILE A 152 0.68 12.14 0.97
CA ILE A 152 0.17 13.52 0.93
C ILE A 152 1.30 14.53 0.71
N ILE A 153 2.46 14.34 1.37
CA ILE A 153 3.55 15.30 1.36
C ILE A 153 4.38 15.20 0.08
N THR A 154 4.54 14.00 -0.49
CA THR A 154 5.44 13.79 -1.65
C THR A 154 5.11 14.69 -2.84
N PRO A 155 3.85 14.89 -3.30
CA PRO A 155 3.57 15.80 -4.40
C PRO A 155 4.04 17.23 -4.12
N GLN A 156 3.97 17.70 -2.88
CA GLN A 156 4.43 19.04 -2.51
C GLN A 156 5.97 19.13 -2.50
N ILE A 157 6.67 18.09 -2.06
CA ILE A 157 8.14 18.00 -2.17
C ILE A 157 8.54 17.98 -3.65
N MET A 158 7.85 17.20 -4.48
CA MET A 158 8.10 17.16 -5.93
C MET A 158 7.95 18.54 -6.57
N LYS A 159 6.89 19.26 -6.21
CA LYS A 159 6.65 20.64 -6.69
C LYS A 159 7.79 21.61 -6.34
N LEU A 160 8.42 21.43 -5.18
CA LEU A 160 9.56 22.26 -4.76
C LEU A 160 10.86 21.88 -5.48
N LEU A 161 11.05 20.61 -5.82
CA LEU A 161 12.30 20.09 -6.40
C LEU A 161 12.28 20.10 -7.92
N MET A 162 11.13 19.92 -8.56
CA MET A 162 11.01 19.91 -10.02
C MET A 162 10.88 21.33 -10.56
N THR A 163 11.83 21.72 -11.36
CA THR A 163 11.87 23.00 -12.09
C THR A 163 11.55 22.77 -13.58
N ASP A 164 11.52 23.83 -14.39
CA ASP A 164 11.30 23.70 -15.84
C ASP A 164 12.50 23.10 -16.59
N GLN A 165 13.61 22.85 -15.89
CA GLN A 165 14.80 22.27 -16.49
C GLN A 165 14.62 20.76 -16.74
N PRO A 166 15.10 20.24 -17.91
CA PRO A 166 15.18 18.80 -18.15
C PRO A 166 15.94 18.08 -17.03
N GLY A 167 15.52 16.88 -16.65
CA GLY A 167 16.15 16.09 -15.59
C GLY A 167 15.86 16.55 -14.17
N SER A 168 15.10 17.61 -13.96
CA SER A 168 14.79 18.14 -12.61
C SER A 168 13.95 17.19 -11.74
N TRP A 169 13.41 16.10 -12.28
CA TRP A 169 12.78 15.03 -11.51
C TRP A 169 13.80 14.17 -10.73
N ARG A 170 15.06 14.12 -11.18
CA ARG A 170 16.13 13.28 -10.62
C ARG A 170 16.49 13.63 -9.17
N PRO A 171 16.64 14.92 -8.79
CA PRO A 171 16.88 15.30 -7.40
C PRO A 171 15.84 14.78 -6.41
N ALA A 172 14.57 14.63 -6.80
CA ALA A 172 13.54 14.13 -5.92
C ALA A 172 13.81 12.69 -5.46
N PHE A 173 14.27 11.81 -6.34
CA PHE A 173 14.66 10.45 -5.99
C PHE A 173 15.88 10.43 -5.06
N ILE A 174 16.85 11.31 -5.31
CA ILE A 174 18.06 11.41 -4.48
C ILE A 174 17.71 11.92 -3.08
N VAL A 175 16.86 12.95 -2.97
CA VAL A 175 16.45 13.54 -1.69
C VAL A 175 15.66 12.53 -0.87
N VAL A 176 14.69 11.83 -1.45
CA VAL A 176 13.88 10.83 -0.74
C VAL A 176 14.76 9.70 -0.22
N GLY A 177 15.66 9.16 -1.06
CA GLY A 177 16.60 8.13 -0.62
C GLY A 177 17.58 8.62 0.45
N ALA A 178 18.07 9.87 0.36
CA ALA A 178 18.97 10.46 1.36
C ALA A 178 18.27 10.60 2.74
N VAL A 179 17.00 11.00 2.76
CA VAL A 179 16.19 11.02 4.00
C VAL A 179 16.08 9.63 4.61
N GLY A 180 15.95 8.59 3.77
CA GLY A 180 15.94 7.21 4.25
C GLY A 180 17.29 6.76 4.83
N LEU A 181 18.41 7.19 4.26
CA LEU A 181 19.73 6.92 4.84
C LEU A 181 19.93 7.63 6.20
N LEU A 182 19.40 8.85 6.36
CA LEU A 182 19.36 9.53 7.65
C LEU A 182 18.58 8.73 8.69
N TRP A 183 17.47 8.11 8.29
CA TRP A 183 16.72 7.21 9.18
C TRP A 183 17.59 6.06 9.72
N VAL A 184 18.46 5.49 8.89
CA VAL A 184 19.39 4.42 9.34
C VAL A 184 20.33 4.91 10.42
N VAL A 185 20.83 6.13 10.30
CA VAL A 185 21.66 6.75 11.35
C VAL A 185 20.86 6.92 12.65
N LEU A 186 19.63 7.41 12.56
CA LEU A 186 18.74 7.56 13.72
C LEU A 186 18.42 6.21 14.37
N TRP A 187 18.22 5.16 13.56
CA TRP A 187 18.00 3.81 14.08
C TRP A 187 19.12 3.35 15.00
N PHE A 188 20.38 3.44 14.57
CA PHE A 188 21.54 3.04 15.36
C PHE A 188 21.82 4.00 16.52
N ALA A 189 21.43 5.27 16.43
CA ALA A 189 21.56 6.24 17.51
C ALA A 189 20.57 5.97 18.66
N PHE A 190 19.34 5.59 18.35
CA PHE A 190 18.25 5.44 19.34
C PHE A 190 18.05 4.00 19.83
N LEU A 191 18.37 2.97 19.03
CA LEU A 191 18.22 1.57 19.40
C LEU A 191 19.57 0.89 19.63
N ARG A 192 19.54 -0.10 20.52
CA ARG A 192 20.63 -1.04 20.74
C ARG A 192 20.15 -2.46 20.44
N SER A 193 21.05 -3.36 20.06
CA SER A 193 20.71 -4.77 19.78
C SER A 193 19.89 -5.41 20.92
N ARG A 194 20.28 -5.14 22.17
CA ARG A 194 19.62 -5.66 23.38
C ARG A 194 18.15 -5.26 23.50
N ASP A 195 17.76 -4.13 22.94
CA ASP A 195 16.37 -3.63 23.03
C ASP A 195 15.40 -4.54 22.23
N LEU A 196 15.91 -5.30 21.25
CA LEU A 196 15.15 -6.19 20.37
C LEU A 196 15.43 -7.69 20.56
N GLU A 197 16.28 -8.06 21.53
CA GLU A 197 16.66 -9.48 21.74
C GLU A 197 15.56 -10.32 22.42
N ASN A 198 14.62 -9.70 23.11
CA ASN A 198 13.56 -10.40 23.85
C ASN A 198 12.34 -10.82 23.01
N ALA A 199 12.39 -10.62 21.70
CA ALA A 199 11.35 -11.13 20.80
C ALA A 199 11.46 -12.66 20.69
N LYS A 200 10.86 -13.40 21.63
CA LYS A 200 10.64 -14.84 21.42
C LYS A 200 9.86 -15.00 20.11
N PRO A 201 10.33 -15.83 19.17
CA PRO A 201 9.55 -16.13 18.00
C PRO A 201 8.22 -16.69 18.46
N ALA A 202 7.12 -16.07 18.09
CA ALA A 202 5.79 -16.63 18.26
C ALA A 202 5.63 -17.77 17.22
N ILE A 203 6.40 -18.85 17.39
CA ILE A 203 6.20 -20.09 16.67
C ILE A 203 5.02 -20.76 17.38
N SER A 204 3.82 -20.31 17.05
CA SER A 204 2.63 -21.13 17.27
C SER A 204 2.86 -22.42 16.49
N LYS A 205 2.81 -23.57 17.16
CA LYS A 205 2.69 -24.89 16.51
C LYS A 205 1.29 -24.97 15.89
N SER A 206 1.09 -24.19 14.83
CA SER A 206 -0.17 -24.10 14.13
C SER A 206 -0.39 -25.37 13.32
N ASN A 207 -1.57 -25.93 13.41
CA ASN A 207 -1.99 -27.13 12.71
C ASN A 207 -2.02 -26.86 11.19
N SER A 208 -1.07 -27.40 10.45
CA SER A 208 -0.96 -27.20 9.00
C SER A 208 -2.18 -27.74 8.23
N ILE A 209 -2.86 -28.75 8.78
CA ILE A 209 -4.07 -29.37 8.18
C ILE A 209 -5.21 -28.36 8.15
N GLU A 210 -5.38 -27.58 9.21
CA GLU A 210 -6.41 -26.56 9.30
C GLU A 210 -6.18 -25.42 8.30
N LEU A 211 -4.93 -24.94 8.15
CA LEU A 211 -4.58 -23.92 7.16
C LEU A 211 -4.94 -24.37 5.74
N TRP A 212 -4.61 -25.62 5.37
CA TRP A 212 -4.95 -26.14 4.05
C TRP A 212 -6.46 -26.22 3.82
N SER A 213 -7.25 -26.54 4.84
CA SER A 213 -8.71 -26.56 4.74
C SER A 213 -9.26 -25.15 4.49
N ILE A 214 -8.70 -24.12 5.16
CA ILE A 214 -9.08 -22.72 4.95
C ILE A 214 -8.74 -22.28 3.52
N LEU A 215 -7.53 -22.57 3.02
CA LEU A 215 -7.11 -22.19 1.67
C LEU A 215 -7.97 -22.83 0.55
N ARG A 216 -8.57 -23.98 0.81
CA ARG A 216 -9.51 -24.65 -0.10
C ARG A 216 -10.95 -24.16 0.05
N SER A 217 -11.26 -23.39 1.08
CA SER A 217 -12.62 -22.92 1.34
C SER A 217 -13.07 -21.83 0.37
N GLY A 218 -14.36 -21.80 0.05
CA GLY A 218 -14.96 -20.70 -0.72
C GLY A 218 -14.77 -19.34 -0.03
N ARG A 219 -14.77 -19.29 1.31
CA ARG A 219 -14.55 -18.06 2.09
C ARG A 219 -13.18 -17.44 1.82
N PHE A 220 -12.12 -18.26 1.76
CA PHE A 220 -10.78 -17.77 1.43
C PHE A 220 -10.76 -17.12 0.04
N TRP A 221 -11.33 -17.78 -0.96
CA TRP A 221 -11.38 -17.25 -2.33
C TRP A 221 -12.25 -16.02 -2.46
N ALA A 222 -13.33 -15.92 -1.68
CA ALA A 222 -14.11 -14.68 -1.60
C ALA A 222 -13.27 -13.51 -1.11
N VAL A 223 -12.46 -13.70 -0.06
CA VAL A 223 -11.56 -12.66 0.44
C VAL A 223 -10.41 -12.37 -0.52
N ALA A 224 -9.88 -13.40 -1.22
CA ALA A 224 -8.85 -13.23 -2.24
C ALA A 224 -9.32 -12.36 -3.42
N LEU A 225 -10.55 -12.58 -3.90
CA LEU A 225 -11.15 -11.77 -4.96
C LEU A 225 -11.50 -10.36 -4.46
N LEU A 226 -11.95 -10.23 -3.22
CA LEU A 226 -12.25 -8.96 -2.58
C LEU A 226 -11.00 -8.07 -2.50
N ILE A 227 -9.87 -8.60 -2.03
CA ILE A 227 -8.62 -7.82 -1.97
C ILE A 227 -8.07 -7.53 -3.37
N THR A 228 -8.22 -8.44 -4.32
CA THR A 228 -7.81 -8.21 -5.72
C THR A 228 -8.52 -6.99 -6.30
N GLY A 229 -9.84 -6.88 -6.16
CA GLY A 229 -10.60 -5.72 -6.63
C GLY A 229 -10.19 -4.42 -5.94
N ALA A 230 -10.01 -4.45 -4.62
CA ALA A 230 -9.55 -3.30 -3.84
C ALA A 230 -8.14 -2.84 -4.25
N GLN A 231 -7.22 -3.78 -4.46
CA GLN A 231 -5.85 -3.48 -4.90
C GLN A 231 -5.82 -2.91 -6.33
N ILE A 232 -6.63 -3.43 -7.25
CA ILE A 232 -6.68 -2.93 -8.63
C ILE A 232 -7.06 -1.45 -8.63
N VAL A 233 -8.18 -1.06 -8.00
CA VAL A 233 -8.61 0.34 -8.01
C VAL A 233 -7.59 1.23 -7.30
N TRP A 234 -7.08 0.81 -6.13
CA TRP A 234 -6.11 1.58 -5.39
C TRP A 234 -4.81 1.82 -6.18
N HIS A 235 -4.21 0.75 -6.71
CA HIS A 235 -2.91 0.85 -7.38
C HIS A 235 -3.00 1.52 -8.75
N VAL A 236 -4.07 1.28 -9.52
CA VAL A 236 -4.25 1.94 -10.84
C VAL A 236 -4.37 3.44 -10.65
N TYR A 237 -5.22 3.91 -9.74
CA TYR A 237 -5.35 5.35 -9.50
C TYR A 237 -4.05 5.93 -8.93
N ARG A 238 -3.41 5.28 -7.97
CA ARG A 238 -2.12 5.73 -7.41
C ARG A 238 -1.05 5.93 -8.50
N VAL A 239 -0.97 5.02 -9.46
CA VAL A 239 0.10 5.01 -10.48
C VAL A 239 -0.22 5.90 -11.66
N TRP A 240 -1.48 5.94 -12.10
CA TRP A 240 -1.85 6.54 -13.37
C TRP A 240 -2.52 7.91 -13.24
N LEU A 241 -2.89 8.35 -12.03
CA LEU A 241 -3.60 9.61 -11.81
C LEU A 241 -2.85 10.82 -12.38
N MET A 242 -1.55 10.94 -12.12
CA MET A 242 -0.73 12.04 -12.62
C MET A 242 -0.69 12.09 -14.17
N LYS A 243 -0.51 10.93 -14.80
CA LYS A 243 -0.53 10.84 -16.28
C LYS A 243 -1.91 11.14 -16.84
N PHE A 244 -2.97 10.63 -16.20
CA PHE A 244 -4.34 10.94 -16.59
C PHE A 244 -4.64 12.44 -16.52
N LEU A 245 -4.28 13.10 -15.42
CA LEU A 245 -4.52 14.54 -15.26
C LEU A 245 -3.73 15.36 -16.28
N GLN A 246 -2.44 15.09 -16.45
CA GLN A 246 -1.60 15.88 -17.33
C GLN A 246 -1.80 15.52 -18.80
N THR A 247 -1.54 14.28 -19.19
CA THR A 247 -1.57 13.86 -20.61
C THR A 247 -2.97 13.49 -21.09
N GLY A 248 -3.84 13.00 -20.21
CA GLY A 248 -5.21 12.65 -20.56
C GLY A 248 -6.18 13.81 -20.52
N ARG A 249 -5.98 14.76 -19.61
CA ARG A 249 -6.92 15.89 -19.40
C ARG A 249 -6.29 17.28 -19.57
N GLY A 250 -4.97 17.38 -19.78
CA GLY A 250 -4.29 18.65 -20.06
C GLY A 250 -4.15 19.59 -18.85
N TYR A 251 -4.29 19.07 -17.61
CA TYR A 251 -3.96 19.86 -16.43
C TYR A 251 -2.46 20.12 -16.38
N SER A 252 -2.07 21.30 -15.89
CA SER A 252 -0.66 21.58 -15.62
C SER A 252 -0.11 20.64 -14.53
N GLU A 253 1.21 20.44 -14.54
CA GLU A 253 1.86 19.61 -13.54
C GLU A 253 1.59 20.10 -12.10
N ASN A 254 1.62 21.41 -11.89
CA ASN A 254 1.35 22.02 -10.58
C ASN A 254 -0.08 21.76 -10.09
N GLU A 255 -1.07 21.85 -10.98
CA GLU A 255 -2.46 21.51 -10.67
C GLU A 255 -2.60 20.03 -10.33
N ALA A 256 -1.99 19.14 -11.12
CA ALA A 256 -2.02 17.72 -10.90
C ALA A 256 -1.33 17.30 -9.59
N LEU A 257 -0.19 17.89 -9.24
CA LEU A 257 0.51 17.64 -7.98
C LEU A 257 -0.32 18.11 -6.77
N ASN A 258 -0.88 19.32 -6.83
CA ASN A 258 -1.75 19.84 -5.78
C ASN A 258 -2.98 18.94 -5.61
N PHE A 259 -3.63 18.58 -6.72
CA PHE A 259 -4.80 17.70 -6.67
C PHE A 259 -4.46 16.32 -6.11
N THR A 260 -3.29 15.77 -6.43
CA THR A 260 -2.86 14.46 -5.92
C THR A 260 -2.73 14.47 -4.38
N SER A 261 -2.27 15.57 -3.77
CA SER A 261 -2.29 15.69 -2.31
C SER A 261 -3.72 15.67 -1.75
N PHE A 262 -4.65 16.41 -2.35
CA PHE A 262 -6.07 16.38 -1.95
C PHE A 262 -6.70 15.00 -2.18
N TYR A 263 -6.31 14.31 -3.26
CA TYR A 263 -6.74 12.95 -3.53
C TYR A 263 -6.36 12.00 -2.38
N TYR A 264 -5.10 12.04 -1.90
CA TYR A 264 -4.68 11.21 -0.76
C TYR A 264 -5.37 11.59 0.55
N ILE A 265 -5.62 12.88 0.81
CA ILE A 265 -6.44 13.31 1.95
C ILE A 265 -7.85 12.71 1.86
N SER A 266 -8.47 12.76 0.68
CA SER A 266 -9.79 12.18 0.45
C SER A 266 -9.80 10.66 0.67
N THR A 267 -8.75 9.94 0.26
CA THR A 267 -8.64 8.50 0.50
C THR A 267 -8.65 8.18 1.99
N ASP A 268 -7.92 8.95 2.81
CA ASP A 268 -7.87 8.75 4.26
C ASP A 268 -9.22 9.06 4.93
N ILE A 269 -9.89 10.14 4.51
CA ILE A 269 -11.25 10.45 4.96
C ILE A 269 -12.18 9.28 4.67
N GLY A 270 -12.10 8.69 3.47
CA GLY A 270 -12.88 7.51 3.08
C GLY A 270 -12.61 6.31 3.99
N CYS A 271 -11.35 6.02 4.27
CA CYS A 271 -10.92 4.93 5.15
C CYS A 271 -11.47 5.10 6.58
N LEU A 272 -11.33 6.30 7.16
CA LEU A 272 -11.85 6.61 8.50
C LEU A 272 -13.38 6.54 8.54
N THR A 273 -14.04 7.09 7.51
CA THR A 273 -15.50 7.05 7.38
C THR A 273 -16.02 5.61 7.30
N ALA A 274 -15.34 4.72 6.59
CA ALA A 274 -15.71 3.30 6.52
C ALA A 274 -15.70 2.64 7.91
N GLY A 275 -14.68 2.91 8.72
CA GLY A 275 -14.60 2.44 10.11
C GLY A 275 -15.75 2.98 10.95
N PHE A 276 -15.98 4.30 10.89
CA PHE A 276 -17.04 4.97 11.65
C PHE A 276 -18.43 4.46 11.26
N VAL A 277 -18.74 4.36 9.96
CA VAL A 277 -20.03 3.86 9.46
C VAL A 277 -20.26 2.40 9.88
N SER A 278 -19.21 1.56 9.84
CA SER A 278 -19.30 0.18 10.33
C SER A 278 -19.70 0.12 11.81
N LEU A 279 -19.04 0.92 12.67
CA LEU A 279 -19.37 1.00 14.09
C LEU A 279 -20.78 1.54 14.33
N TRP A 280 -21.21 2.54 13.56
CA TRP A 280 -22.55 3.11 13.65
C TRP A 280 -23.65 2.10 13.27
N LEU A 281 -23.44 1.31 12.20
CA LEU A 281 -24.35 0.25 11.78
C LEU A 281 -24.50 -0.82 12.88
N ILE A 282 -23.39 -1.25 13.47
CA ILE A 282 -23.40 -2.26 14.53
C ILE A 282 -24.08 -1.73 15.78
N GLY A 283 -23.69 -0.53 16.25
CA GLY A 283 -24.16 0.00 17.53
C GLY A 283 -25.60 0.52 17.46
N LYS A 284 -25.93 1.35 16.45
CA LYS A 284 -27.20 2.05 16.37
C LYS A 284 -28.28 1.27 15.58
N ARG A 285 -27.89 0.56 14.52
CA ARG A 285 -28.79 -0.22 13.68
C ARG A 285 -28.87 -1.69 14.06
N ARG A 286 -28.09 -2.13 15.04
CA ARG A 286 -28.02 -3.53 15.51
C ARG A 286 -27.74 -4.53 14.38
N THR A 287 -27.03 -4.08 13.34
CA THR A 287 -26.62 -4.93 12.22
C THR A 287 -25.52 -5.87 12.68
N SER A 288 -25.50 -7.11 12.18
CA SER A 288 -24.39 -8.01 12.48
C SER A 288 -23.05 -7.41 11.99
N PRO A 289 -21.92 -7.64 12.69
CA PRO A 289 -20.62 -7.16 12.25
C PRO A 289 -20.28 -7.55 10.80
N HIS A 290 -20.63 -8.78 10.41
CA HIS A 290 -20.44 -9.28 9.05
C HIS A 290 -21.25 -8.49 8.02
N ASP A 291 -22.54 -8.27 8.27
CA ASP A 291 -23.41 -7.54 7.34
C ASP A 291 -23.04 -6.04 7.29
N ALA A 292 -22.66 -5.43 8.41
CA ALA A 292 -22.17 -4.05 8.45
C ALA A 292 -20.95 -3.87 7.52
N ARG A 293 -19.99 -4.79 7.57
CA ARG A 293 -18.80 -4.78 6.68
C ARG A 293 -19.16 -4.94 5.22
N ARG A 294 -20.14 -5.82 4.90
CA ARG A 294 -20.63 -6.00 3.51
C ARG A 294 -21.30 -4.73 2.99
N ILE A 295 -22.12 -4.07 3.81
CA ILE A 295 -22.77 -2.81 3.44
C ILE A 295 -21.72 -1.73 3.18
N VAL A 296 -20.74 -1.56 4.09
CA VAL A 296 -19.67 -0.57 3.94
C VAL A 296 -18.84 -0.86 2.68
N TYR A 297 -18.46 -2.12 2.45
CA TYR A 297 -17.72 -2.52 1.26
C TYR A 297 -18.52 -2.23 -0.03
N ALA A 298 -19.79 -2.59 -0.08
CA ALA A 298 -20.66 -2.31 -1.22
C ALA A 298 -20.85 -0.81 -1.45
N SER A 299 -20.98 0.00 -0.38
CA SER A 299 -21.05 1.45 -0.49
C SER A 299 -19.74 2.05 -1.04
N ALA A 300 -18.60 1.52 -0.65
CA ALA A 300 -17.31 1.89 -1.21
C ALA A 300 -17.21 1.52 -2.71
N CYS A 301 -17.73 0.35 -3.11
CA CYS A 301 -17.83 -0.04 -4.53
C CYS A 301 -18.71 0.94 -5.33
N LEU A 302 -19.80 1.46 -4.76
CA LEU A 302 -20.61 2.49 -5.42
C LEU A 302 -19.82 3.77 -5.65
N LEU A 303 -19.01 4.20 -4.67
CA LEU A 303 -18.13 5.36 -4.84
C LEU A 303 -17.08 5.12 -5.93
N THR A 304 -16.44 3.96 -5.95
CA THR A 304 -15.46 3.66 -7.03
C THR A 304 -16.11 3.53 -8.39
N SER A 305 -17.41 3.15 -8.47
CA SER A 305 -18.17 3.08 -9.71
C SER A 305 -18.46 4.45 -10.35
N LEU A 306 -18.23 5.56 -9.63
CA LEU A 306 -18.25 6.90 -10.23
C LEU A 306 -17.20 7.03 -11.34
N SER A 307 -16.25 6.11 -11.44
CA SER A 307 -15.35 5.97 -12.59
C SER A 307 -16.09 5.84 -13.93
N LEU A 308 -17.30 5.29 -13.94
CA LEU A 308 -18.17 5.23 -15.12
C LEU A 308 -18.47 6.62 -15.71
N LEU A 309 -18.43 7.66 -14.90
CA LEU A 309 -18.71 9.02 -15.34
C LEU A 309 -17.50 9.70 -15.99
N ILE A 310 -16.28 9.21 -15.76
CA ILE A 310 -15.02 9.84 -16.21
C ILE A 310 -15.03 10.13 -17.73
N PRO A 311 -15.50 9.22 -18.63
CA PRO A 311 -15.48 9.49 -20.06
C PRO A 311 -16.37 10.67 -20.49
N TRP A 312 -17.41 10.97 -19.70
CA TRP A 312 -18.38 12.04 -20.01
C TRP A 312 -18.10 13.35 -19.28
N LEU A 313 -17.22 13.30 -18.26
CA LEU A 313 -16.85 14.49 -17.49
C LEU A 313 -15.73 15.24 -18.21
N GLY A 314 -16.00 16.49 -18.58
CA GLY A 314 -14.97 17.44 -19.03
C GLY A 314 -14.07 17.87 -17.88
N ASN A 315 -13.04 18.68 -18.21
CA ASN A 315 -12.15 19.27 -17.21
C ASN A 315 -12.95 20.19 -16.26
N GLY A 316 -12.51 20.25 -15.00
CA GLY A 316 -13.11 21.12 -14.00
C GLY A 316 -13.58 20.36 -12.76
N TRP A 317 -14.33 21.06 -11.90
CA TRP A 317 -14.76 20.55 -10.60
C TRP A 317 -15.55 19.25 -10.62
N PRO A 318 -16.44 18.96 -11.59
CA PRO A 318 -17.15 17.68 -11.58
C PRO A 318 -16.24 16.47 -11.70
N LEU A 319 -15.22 16.53 -12.57
CA LEU A 319 -14.22 15.49 -12.72
C LEU A 319 -13.39 15.35 -11.44
N LEU A 320 -12.87 16.46 -10.91
CA LEU A 320 -12.04 16.44 -9.70
C LEU A 320 -12.82 15.91 -8.50
N ALA A 321 -14.07 16.32 -8.31
CA ALA A 321 -14.94 15.82 -7.25
C ALA A 321 -15.19 14.30 -7.39
N ALA A 322 -15.47 13.83 -8.61
CA ALA A 322 -15.63 12.39 -8.87
C ALA A 322 -14.36 11.61 -8.51
N LEU A 323 -13.17 12.11 -8.88
CA LEU A 323 -11.90 11.48 -8.55
C LEU A 323 -11.65 11.44 -7.04
N LEU A 324 -11.99 12.49 -6.28
CA LEU A 324 -11.90 12.49 -4.83
C LEU A 324 -12.81 11.43 -4.21
N LEU A 325 -14.05 11.32 -4.67
CA LEU A 325 -15.00 10.30 -4.18
C LEU A 325 -14.55 8.88 -4.54
N ILE A 326 -14.01 8.68 -5.75
CA ILE A 326 -13.41 7.40 -6.16
C ILE A 326 -12.25 7.04 -5.23
N GLY A 327 -11.37 8.01 -4.94
CA GLY A 327 -10.25 7.82 -4.01
C GLY A 327 -10.72 7.45 -2.61
N ALA A 328 -11.72 8.16 -2.08
CA ALA A 328 -12.33 7.85 -0.79
C ALA A 328 -12.89 6.42 -0.76
N GLY A 329 -13.62 6.03 -1.82
CA GLY A 329 -14.12 4.66 -1.98
C GLY A 329 -13.00 3.62 -2.05
N ALA A 330 -11.95 3.89 -2.81
CA ALA A 330 -10.84 2.94 -3.01
C ALA A 330 -10.14 2.56 -1.70
N LEU A 331 -9.84 3.53 -0.81
CA LEU A 331 -9.18 3.20 0.46
C LEU A 331 -10.18 2.69 1.52
N ALA A 332 -11.46 3.05 1.42
CA ALA A 332 -12.52 2.55 2.30
C ALA A 332 -12.73 1.02 2.21
N LEU A 333 -12.30 0.38 1.13
CA LEU A 333 -12.39 -1.07 0.95
C LEU A 333 -11.46 -1.85 1.90
N PHE A 334 -10.32 -1.29 2.28
CA PHE A 334 -9.27 -2.00 3.02
C PHE A 334 -9.63 -2.36 4.47
N PRO A 335 -10.28 -1.49 5.29
CA PRO A 335 -10.73 -1.87 6.62
C PRO A 335 -11.67 -3.07 6.61
N CYS A 336 -12.56 -3.15 5.60
CA CYS A 336 -13.45 -4.29 5.43
C CYS A 336 -12.67 -5.56 5.09
N TYR A 337 -11.69 -5.48 4.18
CA TYR A 337 -10.81 -6.59 3.82
C TYR A 337 -10.11 -7.17 5.05
N TYR A 338 -9.42 -6.34 5.83
CA TYR A 338 -8.71 -6.81 7.03
C TYR A 338 -9.65 -7.49 8.02
N SER A 339 -10.84 -6.96 8.16
CA SER A 339 -11.86 -7.54 9.04
C SER A 339 -12.37 -8.90 8.55
N PHE A 340 -12.54 -9.09 7.24
CA PHE A 340 -12.91 -10.39 6.67
C PHE A 340 -11.78 -11.43 6.78
N VAL A 341 -10.51 -11.01 6.68
CA VAL A 341 -9.36 -11.91 6.95
C VAL A 341 -9.41 -12.43 8.39
N GLN A 342 -9.74 -11.57 9.36
CA GLN A 342 -9.88 -11.96 10.77
C GLN A 342 -11.05 -12.93 11.00
N GLU A 343 -12.10 -12.86 10.17
CA GLU A 343 -13.23 -13.81 10.22
C GLU A 343 -12.88 -15.20 9.66
N LEU A 344 -11.82 -15.32 8.83
CA LEU A 344 -11.40 -16.62 8.29
C LEU A 344 -10.78 -17.51 9.37
N SER A 345 -9.91 -16.98 10.19
CA SER A 345 -9.31 -17.66 11.34
C SER A 345 -8.58 -16.67 12.23
N SER A 346 -8.85 -16.76 13.53
CA SER A 346 -8.13 -15.96 14.54
C SER A 346 -6.72 -16.49 14.82
N GLU A 347 -6.45 -17.78 14.58
CA GLU A 347 -5.17 -18.42 14.86
C GLU A 347 -4.15 -18.23 13.72
N HIS A 348 -4.63 -18.11 12.47
CA HIS A 348 -3.81 -18.08 11.28
C HIS A 348 -3.74 -16.70 10.61
N ILE A 349 -4.14 -15.61 11.29
CA ILE A 349 -4.24 -14.26 10.72
C ILE A 349 -2.96 -13.87 9.97
N GLY A 350 -1.78 -14.02 10.58
CA GLY A 350 -0.52 -13.64 9.97
C GLY A 350 -0.20 -14.41 8.68
N ARG A 351 -0.43 -15.74 8.67
CA ARG A 351 -0.20 -16.58 7.49
C ARG A 351 -1.18 -16.26 6.37
N LEU A 352 -2.47 -16.12 6.70
CA LEU A 352 -3.51 -15.77 5.74
C LEU A 352 -3.27 -14.39 5.13
N THR A 353 -2.90 -13.41 5.94
CA THR A 353 -2.54 -12.06 5.46
C THR A 353 -1.34 -12.12 4.53
N GLY A 354 -0.31 -12.90 4.86
CA GLY A 354 0.87 -13.08 4.02
C GLY A 354 0.55 -13.72 2.66
N ILE A 355 -0.24 -14.81 2.67
CA ILE A 355 -0.66 -15.49 1.43
C ILE A 355 -1.55 -14.59 0.57
N LEU A 356 -2.51 -13.88 1.18
CA LEU A 356 -3.40 -12.96 0.48
C LEU A 356 -2.63 -11.74 -0.05
N SER A 357 -1.60 -11.27 0.65
CA SER A 357 -0.72 -10.20 0.17
C SER A 357 0.08 -10.65 -1.05
N LEU A 358 0.71 -11.83 -0.99
CA LEU A 358 1.39 -12.42 -2.15
C LEU A 358 0.44 -12.55 -3.34
N TRP A 359 -0.74 -13.13 -3.13
CA TRP A 359 -1.77 -13.27 -4.16
C TRP A 359 -2.14 -11.91 -4.76
N ALA A 360 -2.46 -10.93 -3.90
CA ALA A 360 -2.89 -9.62 -4.33
C ALA A 360 -1.81 -8.94 -5.21
N TRP A 361 -0.55 -8.92 -4.78
CA TRP A 361 0.53 -8.34 -5.56
C TRP A 361 0.81 -9.10 -6.86
N ALA A 362 0.79 -10.44 -6.84
CA ALA A 362 1.02 -11.25 -8.03
C ALA A 362 -0.06 -11.04 -9.10
N VAL A 363 -1.33 -10.89 -8.68
CA VAL A 363 -2.45 -10.73 -9.61
C VAL A 363 -2.62 -9.27 -10.06
N THR A 364 -2.35 -8.29 -9.19
CA THR A 364 -2.58 -6.87 -9.53
C THR A 364 -1.41 -6.23 -10.27
N SER A 365 -0.18 -6.71 -10.07
CA SER A 365 0.99 -6.12 -10.76
C SER A 365 0.90 -6.19 -12.30
N PRO A 366 0.46 -7.29 -12.93
CA PRO A 366 0.25 -7.36 -14.37
C PRO A 366 -0.76 -6.34 -14.91
N VAL A 367 -1.70 -5.88 -14.08
CA VAL A 367 -2.71 -4.89 -14.48
C VAL A 367 -2.06 -3.60 -14.97
N HIS A 368 -0.91 -3.20 -14.40
CA HIS A 368 -0.23 -1.97 -14.82
C HIS A 368 0.34 -2.05 -16.23
N SER A 369 0.93 -3.18 -16.59
CA SER A 369 1.40 -3.43 -17.97
C SER A 369 0.23 -3.45 -18.95
N PHE A 370 -0.85 -4.15 -18.59
CA PHE A 370 -2.07 -4.20 -19.41
C PHE A 370 -2.70 -2.81 -19.56
N PHE A 371 -2.78 -2.03 -18.48
CA PHE A 371 -3.29 -0.66 -18.52
C PHE A 371 -2.45 0.22 -19.45
N GLY A 372 -1.12 0.13 -19.36
CA GLY A 372 -0.21 0.87 -20.26
C GLY A 372 -0.40 0.51 -21.72
N MET A 373 -0.50 -0.79 -22.06
CA MET A 373 -0.81 -1.24 -23.42
C MET A 373 -2.17 -0.75 -23.90
N LEU A 374 -3.18 -0.71 -23.02
CA LEU A 374 -4.50 -0.20 -23.34
C LEU A 374 -4.44 1.28 -23.70
N VAL A 375 -3.72 2.09 -22.90
CA VAL A 375 -3.53 3.53 -23.17
C VAL A 375 -2.77 3.75 -24.48
N ASP A 376 -1.73 2.97 -24.76
CA ASP A 376 -0.95 3.08 -25.99
C ASP A 376 -1.82 2.80 -27.25
N ARG A 377 -2.76 1.84 -27.15
CA ARG A 377 -3.67 1.47 -28.23
C ARG A 377 -4.84 2.45 -28.39
N THR A 378 -5.48 2.81 -27.27
CA THR A 378 -6.72 3.62 -27.31
C THR A 378 -6.45 5.13 -27.28
N LYS A 379 -5.24 5.53 -26.94
CA LYS A 379 -4.85 6.92 -26.69
C LYS A 379 -5.69 7.61 -25.60
N SER A 380 -6.35 6.82 -24.75
CA SER A 380 -7.18 7.28 -23.63
C SER A 380 -6.93 6.48 -22.37
N TYR A 381 -7.00 7.14 -21.22
CA TYR A 381 -6.92 6.54 -19.89
C TYR A 381 -8.31 6.09 -19.39
N ASP A 382 -9.38 6.63 -19.97
CA ASP A 382 -10.74 6.54 -19.43
C ASP A 382 -11.21 5.11 -19.25
N LEU A 383 -11.07 4.28 -20.29
CA LEU A 383 -11.50 2.88 -20.25
C LEU A 383 -10.78 2.09 -19.14
N GLY A 384 -9.48 2.31 -19.00
CA GLY A 384 -8.68 1.63 -17.97
C GLY A 384 -9.08 2.06 -16.54
N LEU A 385 -9.36 3.35 -16.33
CA LEU A 385 -9.85 3.88 -15.06
C LEU A 385 -11.26 3.37 -14.73
N VAL A 386 -12.13 3.25 -15.73
CA VAL A 386 -13.48 2.66 -15.56
C VAL A 386 -13.38 1.20 -15.12
N ILE A 387 -12.58 0.39 -15.83
CA ILE A 387 -12.38 -1.03 -15.48
C ILE A 387 -11.82 -1.15 -14.06
N ALA A 388 -10.82 -0.34 -13.70
CA ALA A 388 -10.24 -0.34 -12.37
C ALA A 388 -11.25 0.04 -11.28
N GLY A 389 -12.08 1.05 -11.52
CA GLY A 389 -13.11 1.50 -10.57
C GLY A 389 -14.24 0.49 -10.37
N LEU A 390 -14.52 -0.35 -11.37
CA LEU A 390 -15.51 -1.43 -11.27
C LEU A 390 -14.95 -2.73 -10.68
N ALA A 391 -13.62 -2.90 -10.67
CA ALA A 391 -12.98 -4.12 -10.18
C ALA A 391 -13.43 -4.55 -8.77
N PRO A 392 -13.69 -3.65 -7.79
CA PRO A 392 -14.13 -4.05 -6.45
C PRO A 392 -15.44 -4.85 -6.42
N TRP A 393 -16.30 -4.71 -7.42
CA TRP A 393 -17.55 -5.49 -7.50
C TRP A 393 -17.30 -6.99 -7.58
N MET A 394 -16.15 -7.43 -8.10
CA MET A 394 -15.78 -8.85 -8.04
C MET A 394 -15.78 -9.40 -6.61
N GLY A 395 -15.38 -8.57 -5.63
CA GLY A 395 -15.45 -8.92 -4.22
C GLY A 395 -16.88 -9.07 -3.70
N VAL A 396 -17.79 -8.17 -4.10
CA VAL A 396 -19.22 -8.25 -3.73
C VAL A 396 -19.83 -9.54 -4.27
N VAL A 397 -19.60 -9.83 -5.57
CA VAL A 397 -20.08 -11.04 -6.22
C VAL A 397 -19.49 -12.30 -5.56
N ALA A 398 -18.17 -12.29 -5.31
CA ALA A 398 -17.50 -13.41 -4.66
C ALA A 398 -18.03 -13.67 -3.24
N MET A 399 -18.26 -12.63 -2.45
CA MET A 399 -18.87 -12.74 -1.12
C MET A 399 -20.29 -13.32 -1.19
N ALA A 400 -21.07 -12.94 -2.18
CA ALA A 400 -22.42 -13.47 -2.36
C ALA A 400 -22.44 -14.95 -2.77
N LEU A 401 -21.52 -15.36 -3.65
CA LEU A 401 -21.50 -16.72 -4.22
C LEU A 401 -20.71 -17.72 -3.38
N LEU A 402 -19.56 -17.30 -2.81
CA LEU A 402 -18.59 -18.21 -2.19
C LEU A 402 -18.63 -18.18 -0.67
N TRP A 403 -19.14 -17.09 -0.04
CA TRP A 403 -19.26 -17.00 1.40
C TRP A 403 -20.56 -17.64 1.87
N LYS A 404 -20.62 -18.98 1.88
CA LYS A 404 -21.77 -19.71 2.43
C LYS A 404 -21.77 -19.59 3.96
N LYS A 405 -22.95 -19.27 4.55
CA LYS A 405 -23.15 -19.37 6.00
C LYS A 405 -22.97 -20.84 6.39
N GLU A 406 -22.16 -21.10 7.43
CA GLU A 406 -22.18 -22.44 8.03
C GLU A 406 -23.56 -22.66 8.61
N VAL A 407 -24.23 -23.73 8.16
CA VAL A 407 -25.37 -24.23 8.87
C VAL A 407 -24.82 -24.75 10.21
N PRO A 408 -25.33 -24.28 11.37
CA PRO A 408 -24.91 -24.84 12.64
C PRO A 408 -25.11 -26.36 12.55
N LYS A 409 -24.02 -27.12 12.76
CA LYS A 409 -24.19 -28.56 12.99
C LYS A 409 -25.04 -28.65 14.23
N THR A 410 -26.33 -28.98 14.06
CA THR A 410 -27.22 -29.37 15.14
C THR A 410 -26.49 -30.49 15.87
N ALA A 411 -26.19 -30.24 17.16
CA ALA A 411 -25.56 -31.17 18.07
C ALA A 411 -26.49 -32.35 18.36
#